data_e6b343a01f47defed58cd919c36060ab
#
_entry.id   e6b343a01f47defed58cd919c36060ab
#
_cell.length_a   1.000
_cell.length_b   1.000
_cell.length_c   1.000
_cell.angle_alpha   90.00
_cell.angle_beta   90.00
_cell.angle_gamma   90.00
#
_symmetry.space_group_name_H-M   'P 1'
#
loop_
_entity.id
_entity.type
_entity.pdbx_description
1 polymer ?
#
loop_
_entity_poly.entity_id
_entity_poly.type
_entity_poly.pdbx_seq_one_letter_code
_entity_poly.pdbx_strand_id
1 'polypeptide(L)'
;MPDQPLSRITALVPMRHHSQRVPQKNYRLLNGKPLYQHIIATLLAVPEIAEVVVDTDSPVIIAGLCESFPTVKVIDRPPELRADNISMNTILQYDISQVPSDFYLQTHSTNPLLKAETVSRAIHSFLAAYPQRDSLFSVTRLQTRL
;
A
#
# COMPACT_ATOMS: atom_id res chain seq x y z
N MET A 1 11.47 21.85 -22.97
CA MET A 1 11.44 21.57 -21.52
C MET A 1 12.28 20.35 -21.30
N PRO A 2 13.35 20.40 -20.53
CA PRO A 2 14.07 19.16 -20.22
C PRO A 2 13.13 18.24 -19.47
N ASP A 3 13.09 16.99 -19.91
CA ASP A 3 12.45 15.87 -19.20
C ASP A 3 12.97 15.86 -17.75
N GLN A 4 12.16 16.38 -16.82
CA GLN A 4 12.42 16.06 -15.41
C GLN A 4 12.28 14.54 -15.30
N PRO A 5 13.26 13.85 -14.75
CA PRO A 5 13.12 12.40 -14.54
C PRO A 5 11.82 12.20 -13.75
N LEU A 6 10.94 11.37 -14.30
CA LEU A 6 9.68 11.01 -13.65
C LEU A 6 10.01 10.56 -12.24
N SER A 7 9.53 11.31 -11.24
CA SER A 7 9.76 10.98 -9.83
C SER A 7 9.28 9.54 -9.58
N ARG A 8 10.17 8.71 -9.03
CA ARG A 8 9.84 7.32 -8.72
C ARG A 8 8.88 7.28 -7.54
N ILE A 9 7.70 6.72 -7.74
CA ILE A 9 6.69 6.53 -6.70
C ILE A 9 6.58 5.04 -6.39
N THR A 10 6.78 4.67 -5.13
CA THR A 10 6.61 3.31 -4.64
C THR A 10 5.37 3.21 -3.76
N ALA A 11 4.50 2.26 -4.05
CA ALA A 11 3.35 1.96 -3.21
C ALA A 11 3.72 0.92 -2.14
N LEU A 12 3.48 1.23 -0.88
CA LEU A 12 3.71 0.37 0.28
C LEU A 12 2.38 -0.16 0.82
N VAL A 13 2.26 -1.47 0.95
CA VAL A 13 1.06 -2.15 1.47
C VAL A 13 1.46 -3.08 2.60
N PRO A 14 1.69 -2.56 3.82
CA PRO A 14 1.97 -3.38 4.97
C PRO A 14 0.71 -4.14 5.41
N MET A 15 0.84 -5.45 5.61
CA MET A 15 -0.25 -6.29 6.08
C MET A 15 0.23 -7.45 6.95
N ARG A 16 -0.52 -7.76 8.00
CA ARG A 16 -0.19 -8.82 8.95
C ARG A 16 -0.85 -10.15 8.57
N HIS A 17 -0.22 -11.24 8.99
CA HIS A 17 -0.83 -12.58 8.94
C HIS A 17 -2.07 -12.64 9.84
N HIS A 18 -1.92 -12.23 11.10
CA HIS A 18 -2.99 -12.26 12.08
C HIS A 18 -3.74 -10.93 12.14
N SER A 19 -5.06 -11.02 12.31
CA SER A 19 -5.92 -9.88 12.60
C SER A 19 -6.75 -10.21 13.84
N GLN A 20 -6.66 -9.34 14.86
CA GLN A 20 -7.35 -9.55 16.14
C GLN A 20 -8.87 -9.47 16.01
N ARG A 21 -9.40 -8.52 15.21
CA ARG A 21 -10.85 -8.29 15.09
C ARG A 21 -11.53 -9.23 14.11
N VAL A 22 -10.85 -9.57 13.03
CA VAL A 22 -11.38 -10.43 11.97
C VAL A 22 -10.31 -11.46 11.64
N PRO A 23 -10.44 -12.71 12.09
CA PRO A 23 -9.47 -13.75 11.78
C PRO A 23 -9.25 -13.86 10.27
N GLN A 24 -7.98 -13.97 9.88
CA GLN A 24 -7.58 -14.18 8.49
C GLN A 24 -8.07 -13.09 7.52
N LYS A 25 -8.29 -11.88 8.00
CA LYS A 25 -8.91 -10.77 7.27
C LYS A 25 -8.33 -10.58 5.86
N ASN A 26 -7.01 -10.53 5.75
CA ASN A 26 -6.35 -10.17 4.50
C ASN A 26 -6.55 -11.18 3.37
N TYR A 27 -6.74 -12.45 3.69
CA TYR A 27 -6.96 -13.51 2.69
C TYR A 27 -8.37 -14.10 2.70
N ARG A 28 -9.33 -13.46 3.42
CA ARG A 28 -10.76 -13.76 3.22
C ARG A 28 -11.19 -13.41 1.79
N LEU A 29 -12.08 -14.22 1.26
CA LEU A 29 -12.58 -14.00 -0.09
C LEU A 29 -13.58 -12.84 -0.12
N LEU A 30 -13.36 -11.92 -1.03
CA LEU A 30 -14.29 -10.90 -1.47
C LEU A 30 -14.50 -11.07 -2.97
N ASN A 31 -15.73 -11.37 -3.38
CA ASN A 31 -16.06 -11.62 -4.79
C ASN A 31 -15.11 -12.65 -5.45
N GLY A 32 -14.88 -13.77 -4.75
CA GLY A 32 -14.08 -14.90 -5.24
C GLY A 32 -12.56 -14.71 -5.20
N LYS A 33 -12.05 -13.56 -4.73
CA LYS A 33 -10.62 -13.29 -4.62
C LYS A 33 -10.23 -12.92 -3.18
N PRO A 34 -9.03 -13.30 -2.69
CA PRO A 34 -8.51 -12.82 -1.42
C PRO A 34 -8.53 -11.30 -1.32
N LEU A 35 -8.90 -10.77 -0.16
CA LEU A 35 -9.08 -9.35 0.06
C LEU A 35 -7.87 -8.52 -0.38
N TYR A 36 -6.65 -8.96 -0.04
CA TYR A 36 -5.42 -8.24 -0.39
C TYR A 36 -5.19 -8.10 -1.89
N GLN A 37 -5.69 -9.04 -2.71
CA GLN A 37 -5.48 -9.03 -4.16
C GLN A 37 -6.20 -7.86 -4.84
N HIS A 38 -7.29 -7.38 -4.27
CA HIS A 38 -8.04 -6.24 -4.83
C HIS A 38 -7.19 -4.97 -4.84
N ILE A 39 -6.58 -4.61 -3.71
CA ILE A 39 -5.76 -3.40 -3.63
C ILE A 39 -4.48 -3.54 -4.46
N ILE A 40 -3.86 -4.72 -4.48
CA ILE A 40 -2.66 -4.97 -5.29
C ILE A 40 -2.97 -4.77 -6.78
N ALA A 41 -4.06 -5.35 -7.28
CA ALA A 41 -4.48 -5.17 -8.67
C ALA A 41 -4.78 -3.69 -8.99
N THR A 42 -5.41 -2.96 -8.07
CA THR A 42 -5.65 -1.53 -8.22
C THR A 42 -4.34 -0.74 -8.35
N LEU A 43 -3.37 -0.99 -7.47
CA LEU A 43 -2.09 -0.26 -7.48
C LEU A 43 -1.26 -0.56 -8.74
N LEU A 44 -1.25 -1.81 -9.20
CA LEU A 44 -0.57 -2.21 -10.43
C LEU A 44 -1.21 -1.59 -11.69
N ALA A 45 -2.46 -1.17 -11.63
CA ALA A 45 -3.16 -0.48 -12.72
C ALA A 45 -2.91 1.05 -12.72
N VAL A 46 -2.19 1.60 -11.76
CA VAL A 46 -1.87 3.03 -11.67
C VAL A 46 -0.56 3.32 -12.38
N PRO A 47 -0.57 4.04 -13.52
CA PRO A 47 0.63 4.22 -14.35
C PRO A 47 1.74 5.04 -13.69
N GLU A 48 1.42 5.87 -12.71
CA GLU A 48 2.39 6.69 -11.96
C GLU A 48 3.17 5.89 -10.90
N ILE A 49 2.71 4.68 -10.56
CA ILE A 49 3.38 3.83 -9.57
C ILE A 49 4.44 2.99 -10.28
N ALA A 50 5.69 3.22 -9.92
CA ALA A 50 6.83 2.49 -10.48
C ALA A 50 7.00 1.09 -9.87
N GLU A 51 6.60 0.91 -8.60
CA GLU A 51 6.78 -0.34 -7.87
C GLU A 51 5.72 -0.50 -6.79
N VAL A 52 5.21 -1.72 -6.63
CA VAL A 52 4.33 -2.10 -5.53
C VAL A 52 5.09 -3.03 -4.59
N VAL A 53 5.10 -2.70 -3.32
CA VAL A 53 5.81 -3.43 -2.26
C VAL A 53 4.83 -3.86 -1.19
N VAL A 54 4.85 -5.12 -0.84
CA VAL A 54 4.07 -5.70 0.26
C VAL A 54 5.00 -6.14 1.37
N ASP A 55 4.86 -5.54 2.54
CA ASP A 55 5.51 -6.00 3.77
C ASP A 55 4.52 -6.91 4.51
N THR A 56 4.92 -8.14 4.77
CA THR A 56 4.06 -9.10 5.47
C THR A 56 4.86 -10.18 6.20
N ASP A 57 4.30 -10.68 7.28
CA ASP A 57 4.76 -11.86 8.03
C ASP A 57 3.94 -13.13 7.67
N SER A 58 3.12 -13.06 6.61
CA SER A 58 2.20 -14.13 6.23
C SER A 58 2.77 -15.01 5.12
N PRO A 59 3.12 -16.28 5.39
CA PRO A 59 3.55 -17.19 4.34
C PRO A 59 2.45 -17.44 3.28
N VAL A 60 1.18 -17.35 3.67
CA VAL A 60 0.04 -17.49 2.75
C VAL A 60 -0.02 -16.33 1.75
N ILE A 61 0.17 -15.10 2.24
CA ILE A 61 0.18 -13.91 1.38
C ILE A 61 1.41 -13.93 0.48
N ILE A 62 2.59 -14.26 1.03
CA ILE A 62 3.84 -14.37 0.24
C ILE A 62 3.65 -15.35 -0.92
N ALA A 63 3.18 -16.57 -0.63
CA ALA A 63 2.93 -17.58 -1.67
C ALA A 63 1.92 -17.10 -2.73
N GLY A 64 0.80 -16.51 -2.30
CA GLY A 64 -0.21 -16.00 -3.22
C GLY A 64 0.25 -14.81 -4.07
N LEU A 65 1.13 -13.96 -3.55
CA LEU A 65 1.76 -12.88 -4.32
C LEU A 65 2.72 -13.43 -5.37
N CYS A 66 3.57 -14.38 -5.00
CA CYS A 66 4.49 -15.02 -5.95
C CYS A 66 3.76 -15.69 -7.11
N GLU A 67 2.60 -16.31 -6.83
CA GLU A 67 1.79 -16.96 -7.85
C GLU A 67 1.02 -15.98 -8.73
N SER A 68 0.32 -15.00 -8.12
CA SER A 68 -0.65 -14.16 -8.82
C SER A 68 -0.08 -12.81 -9.27
N PHE A 69 0.97 -12.31 -8.62
CA PHE A 69 1.53 -10.97 -8.85
C PHE A 69 3.08 -10.99 -8.80
N PRO A 70 3.75 -11.67 -9.71
CA PRO A 70 5.20 -11.89 -9.64
C PRO A 70 6.04 -10.60 -9.77
N THR A 71 5.43 -9.49 -10.19
CA THR A 71 6.09 -8.17 -10.25
C THR A 71 6.06 -7.40 -8.93
N VAL A 72 5.25 -7.85 -7.96
CA VAL A 72 5.17 -7.23 -6.64
C VAL A 72 6.40 -7.62 -5.83
N LYS A 73 7.07 -6.63 -5.27
CA LYS A 73 8.17 -6.87 -4.34
C LYS A 73 7.60 -7.24 -2.97
N VAL A 74 8.13 -8.31 -2.40
CA VAL A 74 7.74 -8.77 -1.06
C VAL A 74 8.87 -8.49 -0.08
N ILE A 75 8.54 -7.89 1.06
CA ILE A 75 9.38 -7.79 2.24
C ILE A 75 8.83 -8.78 3.26
N ASP A 76 9.60 -9.82 3.58
CA ASP A 76 9.30 -10.69 4.72
C ASP A 76 9.61 -9.93 5.99
N ARG A 77 8.56 -9.53 6.71
CA ARG A 77 8.68 -8.69 7.89
C ARG A 77 9.55 -9.35 8.94
N PRO A 78 10.63 -8.68 9.39
CA PRO A 78 11.53 -9.25 10.39
C PRO A 78 10.82 -9.49 11.72
N PRO A 79 11.20 -10.51 12.49
CA PRO A 79 10.52 -10.92 13.72
C PRO A 79 10.30 -9.80 14.73
N GLU A 80 11.25 -8.88 14.86
CA GLU A 80 11.19 -7.74 15.78
C GLU A 80 10.10 -6.72 15.44
N LEU A 81 9.59 -6.73 14.19
CA LEU A 81 8.52 -5.85 13.72
C LEU A 81 7.14 -6.53 13.68
N ARG A 82 7.03 -7.78 14.15
CA ARG A 82 5.76 -8.55 14.09
C ARG A 82 4.86 -8.35 15.30
N ALA A 83 5.38 -7.79 16.40
CA ALA A 83 4.60 -7.60 17.63
C ALA A 83 3.45 -6.61 17.44
N ASP A 84 2.35 -6.83 18.15
CA ASP A 84 1.12 -6.04 18.00
C ASP A 84 1.24 -4.58 18.42
N ASN A 85 2.19 -4.28 19.30
CA ASN A 85 2.48 -2.94 19.81
C ASN A 85 3.42 -2.12 18.91
N ILE A 86 3.95 -2.70 17.85
CA ILE A 86 4.79 -1.99 16.87
C ILE A 86 3.92 -1.00 16.08
N SER A 87 4.34 0.26 16.06
CA SER A 87 3.62 1.30 15.32
C SER A 87 3.74 1.12 13.81
N MET A 88 2.72 1.56 13.06
CA MET A 88 2.80 1.58 11.60
C MET A 88 3.98 2.43 11.10
N ASN A 89 4.29 3.53 11.77
CA ASN A 89 5.42 4.37 11.40
C ASN A 89 6.75 3.64 11.48
N THR A 90 6.95 2.78 12.49
CA THR A 90 8.16 1.95 12.60
C THR A 90 8.28 0.97 11.46
N ILE A 91 7.17 0.35 11.06
CA ILE A 91 7.12 -0.57 9.92
C ILE A 91 7.45 0.20 8.62
N LEU A 92 6.81 1.33 8.39
CA LEU A 92 7.05 2.14 7.19
C LEU A 92 8.49 2.67 7.12
N GLN A 93 9.11 3.06 8.24
CA GLN A 93 10.52 3.45 8.27
C GLN A 93 11.43 2.30 7.84
N TYR A 94 11.14 1.09 8.28
CA TYR A 94 11.85 -0.10 7.82
C TYR A 94 11.65 -0.31 6.32
N ASP A 95 10.40 -0.31 5.83
CA ASP A 95 10.09 -0.52 4.40
C ASP A 95 10.81 0.51 3.51
N ILE A 96 10.78 1.79 3.89
CA ILE A 96 11.47 2.87 3.19
C ILE A 96 12.98 2.63 3.14
N SER A 97 13.57 2.08 4.21
CA SER A 97 15.00 1.74 4.22
C SER A 97 15.36 0.59 3.27
N GLN A 98 14.39 -0.27 2.94
CA GLN A 98 14.60 -1.44 2.06
C GLN A 98 14.34 -1.12 0.58
N VAL A 99 13.62 -0.04 0.29
CA VAL A 99 13.18 0.29 -1.08
C VAL A 99 13.37 1.79 -1.33
N PRO A 100 14.49 2.22 -1.91
CA PRO A 100 14.71 3.62 -2.25
C PRO A 100 13.70 4.12 -3.31
N SER A 101 13.08 5.26 -3.05
CA SER A 101 12.14 5.92 -3.97
C SER A 101 12.12 7.44 -3.69
N ASP A 102 11.65 8.24 -4.64
CA ASP A 102 11.51 9.68 -4.42
C ASP A 102 10.29 9.99 -3.56
N PHE A 103 9.21 9.26 -3.78
CA PHE A 103 7.97 9.38 -3.02
C PHE A 103 7.38 8.01 -2.69
N TYR A 104 6.62 7.97 -1.60
CA TYR A 104 5.94 6.77 -1.15
C TYR A 104 4.46 7.01 -1.00
N LEU A 105 3.67 6.05 -1.48
CA LEU A 105 2.23 5.99 -1.29
C LEU A 105 1.92 4.81 -0.37
N GLN A 106 1.31 5.06 0.79
CA GLN A 106 0.90 3.99 1.69
C GLN A 106 -0.61 3.78 1.59
N THR A 107 -1.04 2.54 1.49
CA THR A 107 -2.44 2.16 1.55
C THR A 107 -2.65 0.88 2.35
N HIS A 108 -3.92 0.50 2.56
CA HIS A 108 -4.29 -0.66 3.37
C HIS A 108 -5.00 -1.72 2.52
N SER A 109 -4.78 -2.99 2.86
CA SER A 109 -5.51 -4.13 2.27
C SER A 109 -7.03 -4.05 2.50
N THR A 110 -7.45 -3.30 3.52
CA THR A 110 -8.86 -3.12 3.91
C THR A 110 -9.62 -2.06 3.09
N ASN A 111 -9.03 -1.60 2.00
CA ASN A 111 -9.68 -0.67 1.07
C ASN A 111 -9.85 -1.31 -0.33
N PRO A 112 -10.59 -2.44 -0.45
CA PRO A 112 -10.69 -3.19 -1.70
C PRO A 112 -11.47 -2.49 -2.81
N LEU A 113 -12.20 -1.43 -2.48
CA LEU A 113 -13.02 -0.66 -3.44
C LEU A 113 -12.31 0.61 -3.93
N LEU A 114 -11.06 0.84 -3.50
CA LEU A 114 -10.26 1.96 -4.01
C LEU A 114 -10.01 1.77 -5.51
N LYS A 115 -10.29 2.83 -6.28
CA LYS A 115 -10.12 2.83 -7.74
C LYS A 115 -8.77 3.39 -8.15
N ALA A 116 -8.19 2.86 -9.23
CA ALA A 116 -6.92 3.34 -9.79
C ALA A 116 -6.97 4.83 -10.14
N GLU A 117 -8.09 5.31 -10.72
CA GLU A 117 -8.27 6.73 -11.06
C GLU A 117 -8.24 7.64 -9.83
N THR A 118 -8.71 7.15 -8.67
CA THR A 118 -8.66 7.91 -7.41
C THR A 118 -7.22 8.03 -6.92
N VAL A 119 -6.44 6.97 -7.02
CA VAL A 119 -5.01 6.97 -6.66
C VAL A 119 -4.22 7.89 -7.58
N SER A 120 -4.40 7.75 -8.90
CA SER A 120 -3.76 8.60 -9.91
C SER A 120 -4.07 10.09 -9.67
N ARG A 121 -5.32 10.44 -9.43
CA ARG A 121 -5.72 11.82 -9.10
C ARG A 121 -5.06 12.34 -7.82
N ALA A 122 -4.93 11.50 -6.79
CA ALA A 122 -4.24 11.87 -5.56
C ALA A 122 -2.75 12.14 -5.80
N ILE A 123 -2.08 11.29 -6.59
CA ILE A 123 -0.69 11.47 -6.98
C ILE A 123 -0.51 12.78 -7.74
N HIS A 124 -1.32 13.06 -8.75
CA HIS A 124 -1.24 14.31 -9.50
C HIS A 124 -1.48 15.53 -8.61
N SER A 125 -2.44 15.47 -7.68
CA SER A 125 -2.70 16.56 -6.73
C SER A 125 -1.52 16.79 -5.80
N PHE A 126 -0.86 15.72 -5.35
CA PHE A 126 0.33 15.83 -4.51
C PHE A 126 1.50 16.44 -5.28
N LEU A 127 1.82 15.93 -6.46
CA LEU A 127 2.94 16.41 -7.28
C LEU A 127 2.76 17.88 -7.69
N ALA A 128 1.52 18.30 -8.00
CA ALA A 128 1.22 19.69 -8.34
C ALA A 128 1.41 20.67 -7.15
N ALA A 129 1.29 20.17 -5.90
CA ALA A 129 1.45 20.96 -4.70
C ALA A 129 2.86 20.89 -4.09
N TYR A 130 3.68 19.92 -4.53
CA TYR A 130 5.06 19.77 -4.06
C TYR A 130 5.97 20.85 -4.69
N PRO A 131 6.93 21.45 -3.97
CA PRO A 131 7.33 21.18 -2.58
C PRO A 131 6.59 22.01 -1.51
N GLN A 132 5.61 22.85 -1.86
CA GLN A 132 4.87 23.66 -0.90
C GLN A 132 4.06 22.83 0.08
N ARG A 133 3.66 21.63 -0.36
CA ARG A 133 3.07 20.56 0.46
C ARG A 133 3.90 19.31 0.30
N ASP A 134 4.26 18.66 1.40
CA ASP A 134 5.12 17.47 1.44
C ASP A 134 4.35 16.17 1.72
N SER A 135 3.05 16.28 1.94
CA SER A 135 2.19 15.16 2.26
C SER A 135 0.76 15.35 1.76
N LEU A 136 0.09 14.23 1.46
CA LEU A 136 -1.33 14.18 1.11
C LEU A 136 -1.95 12.95 1.76
N PHE A 137 -3.12 13.09 2.37
CA PHE A 137 -3.87 11.98 2.94
C PHE A 137 -5.36 12.11 2.66
N SER A 138 -6.03 10.96 2.58
CA SER A 138 -7.47 10.90 2.37
C SER A 138 -8.23 11.08 3.69
N VAL A 139 -9.38 11.73 3.61
CA VAL A 139 -10.29 11.92 4.75
C VAL A 139 -11.71 11.51 4.38
N THR A 140 -12.49 11.11 5.39
CA THR A 140 -13.92 10.88 5.24
C THR A 140 -14.66 12.08 5.83
N ARG A 141 -15.54 12.70 5.04
CA ARG A 141 -16.44 13.71 5.56
C ARG A 141 -17.57 13.01 6.32
N LEU A 142 -17.54 13.12 7.64
CA LEU A 142 -18.64 12.63 8.48
C LEU A 142 -19.77 13.65 8.45
N GLN A 143 -20.96 13.19 8.11
CA GLN A 143 -22.19 13.96 8.17
C GLN A 143 -23.03 13.36 9.31
N THR A 144 -22.97 14.02 10.48
CA THR A 144 -23.87 13.68 11.61
C THR A 144 -25.21 14.38 11.40
N ARG A 145 -26.30 13.64 11.43
CA ARG A 145 -27.62 14.21 11.64
C ARG A 145 -27.74 14.55 13.14
N LEU A 146 -27.90 15.81 13.46
CA LEU A 146 -28.34 16.27 14.76
C LEU A 146 -29.83 15.96 14.93
#